data_95681a58a309b16b84a14e568e1c29f6
#
_entry.id   95681a58a309b16b84a14e568e1c29f6
#
_cell.length_a   1.000
_cell.length_b   1.000
_cell.length_c   1.000
_cell.angle_alpha   90.00
_cell.angle_beta   90.00
_cell.angle_gamma   90.00
#
_symmetry.space_group_name_H-M   'P 1'
#
loop_
_entity.id
_entity.type
_entity.pdbx_description
1 polymer ?
#
loop_
_entity_poly.entity_id
_entity_poly.type
_entity_poly.pdbx_seq_one_letter_code
_entity_poly.pdbx_strand_id
1 'polypeptide(L)'
;MPSGPPGDTLMHRPSLTSQQPLSIFLSLVVAALLLLALPSSPTAQKTALHLDGTPADPFLAASGKPVVLVFVRTDCPISNRYAPLIQRISSQYGARVAFWLVYPSRMASAEKIRQHERDYGYKLPALRDPQHALVTQAQVRVTPEAAVFDANHRLLYHGRIDDLYVDFGRARPAATTHELDDAIQAALSGKTPPRNMPGVGCFIADLE
;
A
#
# COMPACT_ATOMS: atom_id res chain seq x y z
N MET A 1 -103.23 -3.73 33.26
CA MET A 1 -102.68 -3.13 34.46
C MET A 1 -101.43 -3.84 34.77
N PRO A 2 -100.44 -3.30 35.32
CA PRO A 2 -99.24 -2.90 34.56
C PRO A 2 -98.13 -3.93 34.51
N SER A 3 -97.46 -3.85 33.51
CA SER A 3 -96.29 -4.46 32.99
C SER A 3 -94.99 -4.21 33.81
N GLY A 4 -94.23 -5.31 34.06
CA GLY A 4 -92.85 -5.20 34.58
C GLY A 4 -91.86 -5.27 33.48
N PRO A 5 -90.69 -4.66 33.64
CA PRO A 5 -89.71 -4.52 32.58
C PRO A 5 -88.74 -5.75 32.47
N PRO A 6 -88.09 -5.90 31.33
CA PRO A 6 -87.20 -7.06 31.09
C PRO A 6 -85.81 -6.81 31.62
N GLY A 7 -85.17 -7.90 31.97
CA GLY A 7 -83.83 -7.93 32.58
C GLY A 7 -82.71 -7.70 31.58
N ASP A 8 -81.69 -7.00 32.06
CA ASP A 8 -80.45 -6.74 31.40
C ASP A 8 -79.53 -7.99 31.35
N THR A 9 -79.26 -8.45 30.17
CA THR A 9 -78.27 -9.50 29.96
C THR A 9 -76.87 -8.86 29.82
N LEU A 10 -76.07 -8.91 30.88
CA LEU A 10 -74.64 -8.54 30.87
C LEU A 10 -73.87 -9.52 30.00
N MET A 11 -73.46 -9.04 28.79
CA MET A 11 -72.50 -9.74 27.98
C MET A 11 -71.15 -9.62 28.62
N HIS A 12 -70.60 -10.71 29.11
CA HIS A 12 -69.25 -10.86 29.60
C HIS A 12 -68.30 -10.92 28.38
N ARG A 13 -67.48 -9.89 28.15
CA ARG A 13 -66.40 -9.90 27.16
C ARG A 13 -65.18 -10.61 27.76
N PRO A 14 -64.64 -11.68 27.13
CA PRO A 14 -63.40 -12.24 27.58
C PRO A 14 -62.25 -11.30 27.16
N SER A 15 -61.50 -10.84 28.14
CA SER A 15 -60.25 -10.12 27.92
C SER A 15 -59.17 -11.11 27.42
N LEU A 16 -58.83 -11.03 26.15
CA LEU A 16 -57.65 -11.71 25.55
C LEU A 16 -56.39 -11.03 26.03
N THR A 17 -55.84 -11.46 27.15
CA THR A 17 -54.48 -11.12 27.57
C THR A 17 -53.54 -11.92 26.69
N SER A 18 -53.00 -11.28 25.65
CA SER A 18 -51.94 -11.82 24.82
C SER A 18 -50.64 -11.87 25.64
N GLN A 19 -50.42 -12.95 26.35
CA GLN A 19 -49.11 -13.27 26.91
C GLN A 19 -48.22 -13.72 25.75
N GLN A 20 -47.49 -12.78 25.16
CA GLN A 20 -46.39 -13.10 24.24
C GLN A 20 -45.30 -13.84 25.02
N PRO A 21 -44.92 -15.05 24.63
CA PRO A 21 -43.95 -15.81 25.41
C PRO A 21 -42.56 -15.14 25.26
N LEU A 22 -42.04 -14.72 26.39
CA LEU A 22 -40.73 -14.10 26.57
C LEU A 22 -39.59 -14.92 25.90
N SER A 23 -39.84 -16.21 25.67
CA SER A 23 -38.94 -17.15 24.98
C SER A 23 -38.68 -16.81 23.51
N ILE A 24 -39.64 -16.19 22.79
CA ILE A 24 -39.47 -15.84 21.38
C ILE A 24 -38.50 -14.65 21.24
N PHE A 25 -38.62 -13.66 22.14
CA PHE A 25 -37.68 -12.52 22.15
C PHE A 25 -36.26 -12.94 22.51
N LEU A 26 -36.09 -13.85 23.47
CA LEU A 26 -34.77 -14.34 23.87
C LEU A 26 -34.12 -15.16 22.73
N SER A 27 -34.87 -15.96 22.00
CA SER A 27 -34.38 -16.73 20.85
C SER A 27 -33.94 -15.82 19.69
N LEU A 28 -34.65 -14.74 19.40
CA LEU A 28 -34.30 -13.79 18.35
C LEU A 28 -33.04 -12.97 18.71
N VAL A 29 -32.87 -12.60 19.97
CA VAL A 29 -31.67 -11.87 20.44
C VAL A 29 -30.45 -12.78 20.38
N VAL A 30 -30.54 -14.04 20.77
CA VAL A 30 -29.44 -15.01 20.69
C VAL A 30 -29.04 -15.27 19.22
N ALA A 31 -30.02 -15.42 18.32
CA ALA A 31 -29.75 -15.59 16.89
C ALA A 31 -29.07 -14.36 16.26
N ALA A 32 -29.48 -13.14 16.65
CA ALA A 32 -28.85 -11.89 16.20
C ALA A 32 -27.42 -11.72 16.72
N LEU A 33 -27.12 -12.12 17.95
CA LEU A 33 -25.78 -12.12 18.50
C LEU A 33 -24.86 -13.17 17.84
N LEU A 34 -25.38 -14.33 17.44
CA LEU A 34 -24.59 -15.33 16.71
C LEU A 34 -24.25 -14.88 15.28
N LEU A 35 -25.09 -14.08 14.61
CA LEU A 35 -24.77 -13.53 13.28
C LEU A 35 -23.68 -12.46 13.33
N LEU A 36 -23.47 -11.76 14.45
CA LEU A 36 -22.41 -10.77 14.62
C LEU A 36 -21.02 -11.40 14.89
N ALA A 37 -20.96 -12.70 15.15
CA ALA A 37 -19.73 -13.44 15.43
C ALA A 37 -19.15 -14.18 14.20
N LEU A 38 -19.57 -13.82 12.97
CA LEU A 38 -18.91 -14.35 11.78
C LEU A 38 -17.48 -13.85 11.75
N PRO A 39 -16.45 -14.74 11.78
CA PRO A 39 -15.09 -14.30 11.63
C PRO A 39 -14.95 -13.65 10.26
N SER A 40 -14.63 -12.36 10.26
CA SER A 40 -14.22 -11.68 9.04
C SER A 40 -13.01 -12.44 8.50
N SER A 41 -13.16 -13.12 7.37
CA SER A 41 -12.04 -13.77 6.70
C SER A 41 -10.93 -12.71 6.52
N PRO A 42 -9.70 -12.94 6.97
CA PRO A 42 -8.64 -11.97 6.75
C PRO A 42 -8.47 -11.83 5.25
N THR A 43 -8.84 -10.68 4.71
CA THR A 43 -8.48 -10.32 3.34
C THR A 43 -6.97 -10.42 3.28
N ALA A 44 -6.44 -11.33 2.46
CA ALA A 44 -5.00 -11.52 2.32
C ALA A 44 -4.39 -10.17 1.93
N GLN A 45 -3.80 -9.49 2.91
CA GLN A 45 -3.21 -8.17 2.70
C GLN A 45 -2.04 -8.33 1.74
N LYS A 46 -2.11 -7.62 0.62
CA LYS A 46 -0.97 -7.56 -0.31
C LYS A 46 0.24 -7.04 0.46
N THR A 47 1.34 -7.77 0.43
CA THR A 47 2.57 -7.39 1.13
C THR A 47 3.79 -7.61 0.27
N ALA A 48 4.79 -6.76 0.45
CA ALA A 48 6.11 -6.99 -0.11
C ALA A 48 6.82 -8.12 0.63
N LEU A 49 7.85 -8.68 0.01
CA LEU A 49 8.60 -9.82 0.54
C LEU A 49 10.10 -9.50 0.55
N HIS A 50 10.79 -9.96 1.57
CA HIS A 50 12.24 -10.11 1.53
C HIS A 50 12.66 -11.15 0.48
N LEU A 51 13.95 -11.20 0.14
CA LEU A 51 14.45 -12.17 -0.84
C LEU A 51 14.43 -13.62 -0.34
N ASP A 52 14.22 -13.86 0.95
CA ASP A 52 13.98 -15.16 1.54
C ASP A 52 12.51 -15.59 1.52
N GLY A 53 11.62 -14.71 1.06
CA GLY A 53 10.18 -14.95 0.97
C GLY A 53 9.38 -14.53 2.21
N THR A 54 10.02 -14.05 3.27
CA THR A 54 9.30 -13.55 4.45
C THR A 54 8.63 -12.20 4.18
N PRO A 55 7.49 -11.89 4.81
CA PRO A 55 6.83 -10.60 4.70
C PRO A 55 7.75 -9.45 5.09
N ALA A 56 7.69 -8.35 4.36
CA ALA A 56 8.51 -7.17 4.56
C ALA A 56 7.67 -5.90 4.69
N ASP A 57 8.01 -5.09 5.68
CA ASP A 57 7.49 -3.74 5.84
C ASP A 57 8.65 -2.74 5.90
N PRO A 58 8.94 -2.02 4.80
CA PRO A 58 10.03 -1.06 4.75
C PRO A 58 9.80 0.15 5.66
N PHE A 59 8.55 0.47 5.99
CA PHE A 59 8.20 1.60 6.84
C PHE A 59 8.47 1.29 8.32
N LEU A 60 8.08 0.10 8.76
CA LEU A 60 8.39 -0.37 10.11
C LEU A 60 9.91 -0.47 10.33
N ALA A 61 10.63 -1.01 9.34
CA ALA A 61 12.09 -1.13 9.39
C ALA A 61 12.82 0.22 9.38
N ALA A 62 12.19 1.29 8.89
CA ALA A 62 12.78 2.63 8.84
C ALA A 62 12.93 3.29 10.22
N SER A 63 12.22 2.82 11.24
CA SER A 63 12.33 3.32 12.63
C SER A 63 12.17 4.84 12.75
N GLY A 64 11.15 5.40 12.07
CA GLY A 64 10.85 6.84 12.10
C GLY A 64 11.71 7.72 11.19
N LYS A 65 12.52 7.13 10.31
CA LYS A 65 13.22 7.88 9.24
C LYS A 65 12.32 8.01 8.02
N PRO A 66 12.52 9.05 7.18
CA PRO A 66 11.97 9.06 5.83
C PRO A 66 12.37 7.80 5.06
N VAL A 67 11.48 7.35 4.16
CA VAL A 67 11.69 6.13 3.36
C VAL A 67 11.79 6.49 1.89
N VAL A 68 12.77 5.92 1.22
CA VAL A 68 12.92 5.98 -0.24
C VAL A 68 12.78 4.57 -0.80
N LEU A 69 11.80 4.40 -1.67
CA LEU A 69 11.61 3.19 -2.45
C LEU A 69 12.04 3.47 -3.88
N VAL A 70 12.99 2.71 -4.41
CA VAL A 70 13.44 2.81 -5.80
C VAL A 70 13.00 1.56 -6.54
N PHE A 71 12.06 1.73 -7.47
CA PHE A 71 11.48 0.64 -8.25
C PHE A 71 12.35 0.35 -9.47
N VAL A 72 12.84 -0.87 -9.57
CA VAL A 72 13.75 -1.31 -10.64
C VAL A 72 13.35 -2.68 -11.18
N ARG A 73 13.83 -3.00 -12.38
CA ARG A 73 13.70 -4.35 -12.97
C ARG A 73 15.06 -4.84 -13.43
N THR A 74 15.26 -6.15 -13.32
CA THR A 74 16.51 -6.81 -13.71
C THR A 74 16.80 -6.74 -15.21
N ASP A 75 15.75 -6.59 -16.01
CA ASP A 75 15.78 -6.61 -17.48
C ASP A 75 15.47 -5.23 -18.11
N CYS A 76 15.42 -4.17 -17.31
CA CYS A 76 15.19 -2.81 -17.80
C CYS A 76 16.53 -2.08 -18.00
N PRO A 77 16.94 -1.80 -19.26
CA PRO A 77 18.22 -1.12 -19.52
C PRO A 77 18.32 0.25 -18.88
N ILE A 78 17.20 0.98 -18.78
CA ILE A 78 17.16 2.31 -18.15
C ILE A 78 17.35 2.16 -16.64
N SER A 79 16.67 1.19 -15.97
CA SER A 79 16.92 0.90 -14.55
C SER A 79 18.41 0.63 -14.28
N ASN A 80 18.99 -0.21 -15.13
CA ASN A 80 20.38 -0.62 -14.99
C ASN A 80 21.36 0.56 -15.16
N ARG A 81 21.05 1.49 -16.05
CA ARG A 81 21.85 2.71 -16.25
C ARG A 81 21.85 3.63 -15.03
N TYR A 82 20.77 3.63 -14.25
CA TYR A 82 20.66 4.44 -13.03
C TYR A 82 21.36 3.83 -11.80
N ALA A 83 21.84 2.59 -11.85
CA ALA A 83 22.43 1.92 -10.69
C ALA A 83 23.55 2.73 -10.00
N PRO A 84 24.54 3.33 -10.71
CA PRO A 84 25.57 4.13 -10.07
C PRO A 84 25.02 5.39 -9.36
N LEU A 85 24.00 6.03 -9.96
CA LEU A 85 23.38 7.22 -9.37
C LEU A 85 22.59 6.85 -8.11
N ILE A 86 21.79 5.78 -8.15
CA ILE A 86 21.03 5.27 -7.02
C ILE A 86 21.97 4.94 -5.84
N GLN A 87 23.08 4.27 -6.13
CA GLN A 87 24.12 3.95 -5.12
C GLN A 87 24.72 5.21 -4.50
N ARG A 88 25.03 6.21 -5.30
CA ARG A 88 25.59 7.49 -4.83
C ARG A 88 24.60 8.22 -3.91
N ILE A 89 23.34 8.37 -4.33
CA ILE A 89 22.29 9.01 -3.54
C ILE A 89 22.08 8.26 -2.22
N SER A 90 21.97 6.94 -2.26
CA SER A 90 21.79 6.14 -1.05
C SER A 90 22.96 6.24 -0.09
N SER A 91 24.18 6.31 -0.60
CA SER A 91 25.37 6.50 0.23
C SER A 91 25.40 7.89 0.89
N GLN A 92 24.95 8.91 0.18
CA GLN A 92 24.88 10.29 0.67
C GLN A 92 23.88 10.46 1.81
N TYR A 93 22.73 9.80 1.74
CA TYR A 93 21.61 10.00 2.67
C TYR A 93 21.35 8.83 3.63
N GLY A 94 21.96 7.67 3.44
CA GLY A 94 21.61 6.43 4.13
C GLY A 94 21.68 6.46 5.67
N ALA A 95 22.45 7.38 6.26
CA ALA A 95 22.41 7.56 7.72
C ALA A 95 21.08 8.17 8.22
N ARG A 96 20.40 8.97 7.39
CA ARG A 96 19.21 9.76 7.74
C ARG A 96 17.93 9.27 7.10
N VAL A 97 18.03 8.46 6.05
CA VAL A 97 16.93 7.98 5.22
C VAL A 97 17.05 6.47 5.04
N ALA A 98 15.95 5.74 5.15
CA ALA A 98 15.90 4.31 4.84
C ALA A 98 15.66 4.10 3.34
N PHE A 99 16.57 3.38 2.68
CA PHE A 99 16.48 3.09 1.24
C PHE A 99 16.20 1.62 0.98
N TRP A 100 15.36 1.36 -0.02
CA TRP A 100 15.04 0.02 -0.49
C TRP A 100 14.98 -0.02 -2.01
N LEU A 101 15.56 -1.07 -2.60
CA LEU A 101 15.25 -1.46 -3.98
C LEU A 101 13.97 -2.28 -3.97
N VAL A 102 13.04 -1.99 -4.86
CA VAL A 102 11.78 -2.73 -5.01
C VAL A 102 11.70 -3.32 -6.41
N TYR A 103 11.54 -4.63 -6.47
CA TYR A 103 11.39 -5.40 -7.70
C TYR A 103 9.93 -5.82 -7.90
N PRO A 104 9.14 -5.10 -8.73
CA PRO A 104 7.72 -5.35 -8.90
C PRO A 104 7.40 -6.54 -9.80
N SER A 105 8.37 -7.05 -10.56
CA SER A 105 8.15 -8.14 -11.51
C SER A 105 7.81 -9.45 -10.81
N ARG A 106 6.66 -10.04 -11.13
CA ARG A 106 6.26 -11.37 -10.68
C ARG A 106 7.23 -12.47 -11.10
N MET A 107 7.90 -12.26 -12.25
CA MET A 107 8.84 -13.22 -12.85
C MET A 107 10.27 -13.12 -12.29
N ALA A 108 10.57 -12.10 -11.47
CA ALA A 108 11.89 -11.96 -10.87
C ALA A 108 12.02 -12.86 -9.64
N SER A 109 12.77 -13.97 -9.79
CA SER A 109 13.14 -14.81 -8.65
C SER A 109 14.13 -14.09 -7.74
N ALA A 110 14.20 -14.51 -6.47
CA ALA A 110 15.17 -13.99 -5.53
C ALA A 110 16.62 -14.17 -6.02
N GLU A 111 16.91 -15.30 -6.68
CA GLU A 111 18.24 -15.55 -7.24
C GLU A 111 18.59 -14.58 -8.38
N LYS A 112 17.64 -14.35 -9.29
CA LYS A 112 17.82 -13.36 -10.38
C LYS A 112 18.05 -11.96 -9.81
N ILE A 113 17.37 -11.59 -8.73
CA ILE A 113 17.57 -10.30 -8.07
C ILE A 113 18.96 -10.22 -7.43
N ARG A 114 19.37 -11.23 -6.68
CA ARG A 114 20.74 -11.27 -6.09
C ARG A 114 21.83 -11.22 -7.16
N GLN A 115 21.61 -11.86 -8.32
CA GLN A 115 22.55 -11.74 -9.44
C GLN A 115 22.60 -10.31 -9.96
N HIS A 116 21.45 -9.68 -10.16
CA HIS A 116 21.34 -8.30 -10.59
C HIS A 116 22.03 -7.31 -9.61
N GLU A 117 21.86 -7.52 -8.29
CA GLU A 117 22.54 -6.73 -7.26
C GLU A 117 24.07 -6.84 -7.40
N ARG A 118 24.59 -8.05 -7.64
CA ARG A 118 26.03 -8.27 -7.86
C ARG A 118 26.51 -7.58 -9.14
N ASP A 119 25.79 -7.77 -10.24
CA ASP A 119 26.19 -7.27 -11.57
C ASP A 119 26.26 -5.74 -11.64
N TYR A 120 25.35 -5.07 -10.91
CA TYR A 120 25.25 -3.61 -10.87
C TYR A 120 25.78 -2.97 -9.58
N GLY A 121 26.38 -3.78 -8.71
CA GLY A 121 27.03 -3.32 -7.49
C GLY A 121 26.10 -2.74 -6.43
N TYR A 122 24.82 -3.11 -6.43
CA TYR A 122 23.88 -2.64 -5.43
C TYR A 122 24.24 -3.15 -4.03
N LYS A 123 24.19 -2.24 -3.04
CA LYS A 123 24.39 -2.53 -1.61
C LYS A 123 23.18 -2.17 -0.77
N LEU A 124 22.10 -1.82 -1.41
CA LEU A 124 20.82 -1.51 -0.78
C LEU A 124 20.04 -2.78 -0.49
N PRO A 125 19.28 -2.84 0.60
CA PRO A 125 18.35 -3.94 0.82
C PRO A 125 17.30 -3.99 -0.29
N ALA A 126 16.97 -5.19 -0.75
CA ALA A 126 16.02 -5.43 -1.83
C ALA A 126 14.75 -6.11 -1.34
N LEU A 127 13.64 -5.71 -1.92
CA LEU A 127 12.32 -6.29 -1.72
C LEU A 127 11.74 -6.78 -3.05
N ARG A 128 10.99 -7.86 -2.98
CA ARG A 128 10.10 -8.30 -4.05
C ARG A 128 8.70 -7.78 -3.79
N ASP A 129 8.06 -7.24 -4.82
CA ASP A 129 6.68 -6.75 -4.73
C ASP A 129 5.79 -7.37 -5.83
N PRO A 130 5.67 -8.72 -5.88
CA PRO A 130 4.95 -9.39 -6.95
C PRO A 130 3.43 -9.16 -6.91
N GLN A 131 2.90 -8.66 -5.81
CA GLN A 131 1.49 -8.31 -5.64
C GLN A 131 1.22 -6.81 -5.78
N HIS A 132 2.27 -6.02 -6.08
CA HIS A 132 2.20 -4.57 -6.29
C HIS A 132 1.66 -3.79 -5.07
N ALA A 133 1.95 -4.25 -3.85
CA ALA A 133 1.58 -3.55 -2.62
C ALA A 133 2.27 -2.19 -2.52
N LEU A 134 3.61 -2.19 -2.62
CA LEU A 134 4.42 -0.98 -2.59
C LEU A 134 4.26 -0.14 -3.85
N VAL A 135 4.12 -0.75 -5.03
CA VAL A 135 3.82 -0.07 -6.30
C VAL A 135 2.55 0.77 -6.17
N THR A 136 1.47 0.18 -5.63
CA THR A 136 0.20 0.87 -5.42
C THR A 136 0.33 2.00 -4.41
N GLN A 137 0.99 1.74 -3.28
CA GLN A 137 1.19 2.74 -2.22
C GLN A 137 2.05 3.91 -2.70
N ALA A 138 3.08 3.64 -3.52
CA ALA A 138 3.99 4.63 -4.09
C ALA A 138 3.44 5.32 -5.34
N GLN A 139 2.34 4.84 -5.93
CA GLN A 139 1.72 5.37 -7.13
C GLN A 139 2.64 5.38 -8.36
N VAL A 140 3.62 4.48 -8.41
CA VAL A 140 4.57 4.35 -9.52
C VAL A 140 4.01 3.48 -10.64
N ARG A 141 4.49 3.68 -11.89
CA ARG A 141 3.97 2.98 -13.07
C ARG A 141 5.04 2.38 -13.96
N VAL A 142 6.26 2.89 -13.87
CA VAL A 142 7.39 2.43 -14.70
C VAL A 142 8.61 2.16 -13.83
N THR A 143 9.61 1.53 -14.40
CA THR A 143 10.94 1.35 -13.79
C THR A 143 12.02 1.90 -14.71
N PRO A 144 12.96 2.76 -14.20
CA PRO A 144 13.03 3.16 -12.81
C PRO A 144 12.10 4.34 -12.48
N GLU A 145 11.43 4.25 -11.36
CA GLU A 145 10.83 5.39 -10.64
C GLU A 145 11.19 5.29 -9.17
N ALA A 146 11.11 6.41 -8.47
CA ALA A 146 11.33 6.46 -7.03
C ALA A 146 10.13 7.08 -6.32
N ALA A 147 9.95 6.70 -5.05
CA ALA A 147 8.99 7.34 -4.17
C ALA A 147 9.67 7.71 -2.85
N VAL A 148 9.33 8.89 -2.34
CA VAL A 148 9.84 9.42 -1.08
C VAL A 148 8.68 9.62 -0.12
N PHE A 149 8.77 9.01 1.06
CA PHE A 149 7.82 9.13 2.15
C PHE A 149 8.48 9.86 3.32
N ASP A 150 7.71 10.69 4.02
CA ASP A 150 8.18 11.30 5.27
C ASP A 150 8.23 10.29 6.43
N ALA A 151 8.70 10.74 7.59
CA ALA A 151 8.79 9.92 8.80
C ALA A 151 7.42 9.44 9.34
N ASN A 152 6.31 10.02 8.87
CA ASN A 152 4.94 9.62 9.19
C ASN A 152 4.34 8.73 8.07
N HIS A 153 5.16 8.21 7.16
CA HIS A 153 4.79 7.35 6.03
C HIS A 153 3.83 8.02 5.02
N ARG A 154 3.81 9.35 4.97
CA ARG A 154 3.05 10.11 3.99
C ARG A 154 3.89 10.24 2.71
N LEU A 155 3.32 9.89 1.56
CA LEU A 155 3.96 10.04 0.26
C LEU A 155 4.16 11.54 -0.05
N LEU A 156 5.40 11.94 -0.24
CA LEU A 156 5.79 13.31 -0.58
C LEU A 156 6.09 13.47 -2.07
N TYR A 157 6.69 12.46 -2.68
CA TYR A 157 7.08 12.48 -4.08
C TYR A 157 7.00 11.07 -4.67
N HIS A 158 6.61 11.00 -5.94
CA HIS A 158 6.82 9.81 -6.76
C HIS A 158 7.10 10.21 -8.21
N GLY A 159 7.96 9.44 -8.90
CA GLY A 159 8.27 9.67 -10.29
C GLY A 159 9.74 9.44 -10.62
N ARG A 160 10.23 10.18 -11.62
CA ARG A 160 11.59 10.02 -12.15
C ARG A 160 12.67 10.34 -11.12
N ILE A 161 13.83 9.73 -11.30
CA ILE A 161 15.02 9.99 -10.45
C ILE A 161 15.61 11.36 -10.79
N ASP A 162 15.73 11.63 -12.08
CA ASP A 162 16.17 12.91 -12.67
C ASP A 162 15.62 13.05 -14.10
N ASP A 163 16.02 14.09 -14.84
CA ASP A 163 15.58 14.32 -16.21
C ASP A 163 16.58 13.81 -17.27
N LEU A 164 17.46 12.89 -16.93
CA LEU A 164 18.44 12.35 -17.88
C LEU A 164 17.75 11.74 -19.12
N TYR A 165 16.68 10.97 -18.90
CA TYR A 165 15.88 10.40 -19.99
C TYR A 165 14.70 11.30 -20.32
N VAL A 166 14.61 11.70 -21.59
CA VAL A 166 13.50 12.51 -22.11
C VAL A 166 12.44 11.65 -22.81
N ASP A 167 12.85 10.46 -23.27
CA ASP A 167 12.00 9.47 -23.92
C ASP A 167 12.72 8.12 -23.94
N PHE A 168 11.99 7.04 -24.29
CA PHE A 168 12.60 5.72 -24.43
C PHE A 168 13.69 5.75 -25.53
N GLY A 169 14.91 5.34 -25.16
CA GLY A 169 16.06 5.38 -26.08
C GLY A 169 16.66 6.78 -26.32
N ARG A 170 16.16 7.84 -25.69
CA ARG A 170 16.65 9.20 -25.85
C ARG A 170 17.04 9.83 -24.50
N ALA A 171 18.33 9.96 -24.28
CA ALA A 171 18.88 10.58 -23.08
C ALA A 171 19.56 11.93 -23.40
N ARG A 172 19.58 12.81 -22.41
CA ARG A 172 20.41 14.02 -22.41
C ARG A 172 21.90 13.65 -22.20
N PRO A 173 22.83 14.53 -22.57
CA PRO A 173 24.24 14.35 -22.19
C PRO A 173 24.44 14.31 -20.67
N ALA A 174 23.67 15.10 -19.93
CA ALA A 174 23.62 15.12 -18.47
C ALA A 174 22.22 15.52 -17.99
N ALA A 175 21.84 15.09 -16.79
CA ALA A 175 20.63 15.56 -16.13
C ALA A 175 20.74 17.04 -15.78
N THR A 176 19.62 17.78 -15.89
CA THR A 176 19.51 19.21 -15.55
C THR A 176 18.66 19.45 -14.32
N THR A 177 17.85 18.47 -13.92
CA THR A 177 17.05 18.45 -12.68
C THR A 177 17.26 17.14 -11.94
N HIS A 178 17.09 17.14 -10.61
CA HIS A 178 17.45 16.02 -9.73
C HIS A 178 16.30 15.75 -8.74
N GLU A 179 15.14 15.38 -9.25
CA GLU A 179 13.90 15.36 -8.49
C GLU A 179 13.94 14.43 -7.28
N LEU A 180 14.60 13.28 -7.37
CA LEU A 180 14.76 12.38 -6.22
C LEU A 180 15.59 13.03 -5.11
N ASP A 181 16.70 13.66 -5.46
CA ASP A 181 17.57 14.36 -4.50
C ASP A 181 16.82 15.50 -3.81
N ASP A 182 16.11 16.33 -4.58
CA ASP A 182 15.30 17.44 -4.09
C ASP A 182 14.17 16.94 -3.16
N ALA A 183 13.52 15.84 -3.52
CA ALA A 183 12.46 15.23 -2.70
C ALA A 183 13.00 14.70 -1.36
N ILE A 184 14.18 14.09 -1.35
CA ILE A 184 14.84 13.63 -0.12
C ILE A 184 15.20 14.82 0.76
N GLN A 185 15.75 15.88 0.19
CA GLN A 185 16.06 17.10 0.94
C GLN A 185 14.80 17.74 1.53
N ALA A 186 13.70 17.76 0.78
CA ALA A 186 12.42 18.24 1.27
C ALA A 186 11.91 17.40 2.46
N ALA A 187 11.96 16.07 2.35
CA ALA A 187 11.57 15.14 3.43
C ALA A 187 12.39 15.36 4.71
N LEU A 188 13.69 15.64 4.57
CA LEU A 188 14.60 15.86 5.70
C LEU A 188 14.46 17.25 6.35
N SER A 189 13.98 18.26 5.60
CA SER A 189 13.92 19.65 6.06
C SER A 189 12.49 20.18 6.26
N GLY A 190 11.46 19.36 6.00
CA GLY A 190 10.06 19.78 6.07
C GLY A 190 9.66 20.81 5.00
N LYS A 191 10.45 20.94 3.93
CA LYS A 191 10.16 21.84 2.80
C LYS A 191 9.17 21.22 1.83
N THR A 192 8.64 22.03 0.92
CA THR A 192 7.76 21.55 -0.16
C THR A 192 8.56 20.66 -1.11
N PRO A 193 8.09 19.43 -1.39
CA PRO A 193 8.74 18.53 -2.34
C PRO A 193 8.59 19.05 -3.79
N PRO A 194 9.42 18.59 -4.72
CA PRO A 194 9.24 18.88 -6.14
C PRO A 194 7.91 18.30 -6.65
N ARG A 195 7.44 18.77 -7.80
CA ARG A 195 6.27 18.19 -8.46
C ARG A 195 6.58 16.76 -8.91
N ASN A 196 5.57 15.89 -8.81
CA ASN A 196 5.67 14.54 -9.39
C ASN A 196 5.87 14.63 -10.90
N MET A 197 6.93 14.00 -11.38
CA MET A 197 7.30 13.96 -12.79
C MET A 197 7.38 12.50 -13.24
N PRO A 198 6.68 12.11 -14.32
CA PRO A 198 6.69 10.72 -14.75
C PRO A 198 8.09 10.25 -15.13
N GLY A 199 8.40 9.01 -14.78
CA GLY A 199 9.62 8.34 -15.20
C GLY A 199 9.57 7.93 -16.67
N VAL A 200 10.74 7.76 -17.27
CA VAL A 200 10.92 7.10 -18.57
C VAL A 200 11.54 5.73 -18.32
N GLY A 201 10.87 4.67 -18.78
CA GLY A 201 11.36 3.33 -18.51
C GLY A 201 10.40 2.21 -18.94
N CYS A 202 10.60 1.04 -18.37
CA CYS A 202 9.79 -0.13 -18.66
C CYS A 202 8.53 -0.15 -17.80
N PHE A 203 7.36 -0.32 -18.42
CA PHE A 203 6.10 -0.41 -17.68
C PHE A 203 6.11 -1.56 -16.67
N ILE A 204 5.54 -1.31 -15.51
CA ILE A 204 5.22 -2.37 -14.55
C ILE A 204 3.96 -3.06 -15.08
N ALA A 205 4.07 -4.34 -15.42
CA ALA A 205 2.96 -5.11 -15.94
C ALA A 205 1.90 -5.36 -14.85
N ASP A 206 0.66 -5.59 -15.27
CA ASP A 206 -0.47 -6.00 -14.41
C ASP A 206 -0.80 -5.00 -13.28
N LEU A 207 -0.75 -3.71 -13.57
CA LEU A 207 -1.23 -2.63 -12.70
C LEU A 207 -2.74 -2.42 -12.93
N GLU A 208 -3.57 -3.38 -12.55
CA GLU A 208 -5.03 -3.23 -12.50
C GLU A 208 -5.52 -3.05 -11.08
#